data_99293e5f879ec29f0999ad6edc41adb9
#
_entry.id   99293e5f879ec29f0999ad6edc41adb9
#
_cell.length_a   1.000
_cell.length_b   1.000
_cell.length_c   1.000
_cell.angle_alpha   90.00
_cell.angle_beta   90.00
_cell.angle_gamma   90.00
#
_symmetry.space_group_name_H-M   'P 1'
#
loop_
_entity.id
_entity.type
_entity.pdbx_description
1 polymer ?
#
loop_
_entity_poly.entity_id
_entity_poly.type
_entity_poly.pdbx_seq_one_letter_code
_entity_poly.pdbx_strand_id
1 'polypeptide(L)'
;MNEELRAELLSMAEEDRETRDKLLHSGQLPKNNYSPVMKLVHEKNNARIKKIIEQFGWTGKNLVGEDGCEAAWIIVQHAVLEPDFQRQCVPLLESAVAAGEAPLWQLAYLKDRVLKMSGEPQLYGTQYDWSENGKSVPYKIHDEANVDARRREAGLPTMEENTKRIHQEDELLNEKL
;
A
#
# COMPACT_ATOMS: atom_id res chain seq x y z
N MET A 1 14.44 14.74 14.12
CA MET A 1 13.16 14.02 13.93
C MET A 1 12.03 14.95 14.33
N ASN A 2 10.94 14.97 13.58
CA ASN A 2 9.73 15.76 13.88
C ASN A 2 8.71 14.85 14.56
N GLU A 3 8.73 14.84 15.90
CA GLU A 3 7.89 13.96 16.74
C GLU A 3 6.39 14.25 16.61
N GLU A 4 6.02 15.52 16.40
CA GLU A 4 4.62 15.91 16.23
C GLU A 4 4.05 15.36 14.90
N LEU A 5 4.79 15.53 13.81
CA LEU A 5 4.40 14.98 12.51
C LEU A 5 4.38 13.45 12.53
N ARG A 6 5.36 12.81 13.21
CA ARG A 6 5.38 11.37 13.39
C ARG A 6 4.12 10.88 14.12
N ALA A 7 3.79 11.50 15.24
CA ALA A 7 2.60 11.14 16.02
C ALA A 7 1.31 11.32 15.21
N GLU A 8 1.22 12.37 14.41
CA GLU A 8 0.09 12.60 13.50
C GLU A 8 -0.04 11.50 12.46
N LEU A 9 1.04 11.12 11.76
CA LEU A 9 1.04 10.07 10.75
C LEU A 9 0.65 8.70 11.34
N LEU A 10 1.19 8.38 12.50
CA LEU A 10 0.84 7.14 13.22
C LEU A 10 -0.65 7.11 13.58
N SER A 11 -1.21 8.23 14.07
CA SER A 11 -2.63 8.33 14.40
C SER A 11 -3.53 8.17 13.17
N MET A 12 -3.13 8.74 12.03
CA MET A 12 -3.87 8.60 10.77
C MET A 12 -3.88 7.14 10.25
N ALA A 13 -2.74 6.47 10.31
CA ALA A 13 -2.62 5.06 9.90
C ALA A 13 -3.37 4.13 10.87
N GLU A 14 -3.38 4.42 12.16
CA GLU A 14 -4.12 3.67 13.16
C GLU A 14 -5.64 3.81 12.97
N GLU A 15 -6.15 5.02 12.71
CA GLU A 15 -7.58 5.25 12.41
C GLU A 15 -8.03 4.43 11.19
N ASP A 16 -7.19 4.35 10.15
CA ASP A 16 -7.44 3.54 8.95
C ASP A 16 -7.53 2.05 9.30
N ARG A 17 -6.52 1.53 10.02
CA ARG A 17 -6.46 0.14 10.44
C ARG A 17 -7.64 -0.25 11.33
N GLU A 18 -7.90 0.52 12.38
CA GLU A 18 -9.01 0.25 13.30
C GLU A 18 -10.37 0.27 12.61
N THR A 19 -10.57 1.21 11.68
CA THR A 19 -11.83 1.31 10.94
C THR A 19 -12.03 0.08 10.07
N ARG A 20 -10.99 -0.35 9.37
CA ARG A 20 -11.02 -1.58 8.57
C ARG A 20 -11.31 -2.82 9.43
N ASP A 21 -10.62 -2.93 10.56
CA ASP A 21 -10.77 -4.07 11.46
C ASP A 21 -12.19 -4.13 12.07
N LYS A 22 -12.77 -3.01 12.47
CA LYS A 22 -14.17 -2.91 12.94
C LYS A 22 -15.15 -3.36 11.87
N LEU A 23 -14.98 -2.92 10.63
CA LEU A 23 -15.84 -3.33 9.51
C LEU A 23 -15.69 -4.82 9.18
N LEU A 24 -14.48 -5.35 9.25
CA LEU A 24 -14.21 -6.77 9.04
C LEU A 24 -14.89 -7.63 10.13
N HIS A 25 -14.68 -7.29 11.41
CA HIS A 25 -15.27 -8.05 12.53
C HIS A 25 -16.80 -7.98 12.59
N SER A 26 -17.39 -6.90 12.08
CA SER A 26 -18.86 -6.75 12.03
C SER A 26 -19.48 -7.34 10.76
N GLY A 27 -18.69 -7.93 9.84
CA GLY A 27 -19.19 -8.43 8.56
C GLY A 27 -19.67 -7.31 7.60
N GLN A 28 -19.30 -6.06 7.87
CA GLN A 28 -19.74 -4.89 7.08
C GLN A 28 -18.70 -4.45 6.06
N LEU A 29 -17.55 -5.15 5.95
CA LEU A 29 -16.58 -4.86 4.91
C LEU A 29 -17.06 -5.47 3.59
N PRO A 30 -17.40 -4.65 2.57
CA PRO A 30 -17.92 -5.18 1.31
C PRO A 30 -16.86 -5.99 0.56
N LYS A 31 -17.25 -7.14 0.00
CA LYS A 31 -16.35 -7.97 -0.82
C LYS A 31 -16.01 -7.32 -2.18
N ASN A 32 -16.98 -6.67 -2.81
CA ASN A 32 -16.88 -6.22 -4.20
C ASN A 32 -17.02 -4.70 -4.39
N ASN A 33 -17.22 -3.96 -3.31
CA ASN A 33 -17.42 -2.51 -3.36
C ASN A 33 -16.50 -1.81 -2.36
N TYR A 34 -16.19 -0.56 -2.64
CA TYR A 34 -15.46 0.27 -1.71
C TYR A 34 -16.37 0.69 -0.55
N SER A 35 -15.94 0.42 0.69
CA SER A 35 -16.73 0.78 1.87
C SER A 35 -16.92 2.29 1.99
N PRO A 36 -18.16 2.81 2.11
CA PRO A 36 -18.39 4.24 2.32
C PRO A 36 -17.68 4.80 3.57
N VAL A 37 -17.58 3.98 4.62
CA VAL A 37 -16.89 4.36 5.87
C VAL A 37 -15.39 4.48 5.63
N MET A 38 -14.77 3.47 4.97
CA MET A 38 -13.34 3.55 4.59
C MET A 38 -13.08 4.73 3.65
N LYS A 39 -14.01 5.01 2.73
CA LYS A 39 -13.89 6.15 1.83
C LYS A 39 -13.71 7.47 2.59
N LEU A 40 -14.52 7.72 3.62
CA LEU A 40 -14.42 8.93 4.42
C LEU A 40 -13.06 9.05 5.14
N VAL A 41 -12.56 7.95 5.71
CA VAL A 41 -11.23 7.92 6.35
C VAL A 41 -10.14 8.21 5.32
N HIS A 42 -10.19 7.53 4.16
CA HIS A 42 -9.18 7.74 3.11
C HIS A 42 -9.23 9.15 2.52
N GLU A 43 -10.42 9.74 2.27
CA GLU A 43 -10.53 11.12 1.80
C GLU A 43 -9.94 12.12 2.79
N LYS A 44 -10.23 11.96 4.09
CA LYS A 44 -9.64 12.77 5.17
C LYS A 44 -8.11 12.63 5.18
N ASN A 45 -7.61 11.41 5.18
CA ASN A 45 -6.18 11.11 5.20
C ASN A 45 -5.48 11.64 3.94
N ASN A 46 -6.09 11.47 2.76
CA ASN A 46 -5.56 11.99 1.49
C ASN A 46 -5.42 13.51 1.49
N ALA A 47 -6.45 14.21 1.98
CA ALA A 47 -6.40 15.67 2.07
C ALA A 47 -5.25 16.15 2.97
N ARG A 48 -4.94 15.41 4.03
CA ARG A 48 -3.87 15.76 4.96
C ARG A 48 -2.49 15.36 4.45
N ILE A 49 -2.31 14.13 3.95
CA ILE A 49 -1.01 13.65 3.46
C ILE A 49 -0.51 14.45 2.26
N LYS A 50 -1.40 14.93 1.39
CA LYS A 50 -1.04 15.85 0.31
C LYS A 50 -0.36 17.11 0.82
N LYS A 51 -0.91 17.75 1.84
CA LYS A 51 -0.32 18.95 2.46
C LYS A 51 1.02 18.66 3.13
N ILE A 52 1.15 17.49 3.75
CA ILE A 52 2.41 17.04 4.36
C ILE A 52 3.47 16.87 3.26
N ILE A 53 3.14 16.16 2.17
CA ILE A 53 4.07 15.94 1.06
C ILE A 53 4.40 17.24 0.32
N GLU A 54 3.46 18.15 0.16
CA GLU A 54 3.71 19.48 -0.42
C GLU A 54 4.70 20.28 0.42
N GLN A 55 4.61 20.20 1.75
CA GLN A 55 5.46 20.95 2.68
C GLN A 55 6.86 20.33 2.86
N PHE A 56 6.94 19.01 2.95
CA PHE A 56 8.15 18.31 3.40
C PHE A 56 8.77 17.39 2.33
N GLY A 57 8.11 17.17 1.20
CA GLY A 57 8.44 16.08 0.29
C GLY A 57 8.02 14.73 0.87
N TRP A 58 8.67 13.64 0.45
CA TRP A 58 8.45 12.33 1.05
C TRP A 58 8.92 12.31 2.51
N THR A 59 8.06 11.85 3.42
CA THR A 59 8.37 11.78 4.85
C THR A 59 9.25 10.56 5.16
N GLY A 60 10.55 10.72 4.96
CA GLY A 60 11.55 9.67 5.19
C GLY A 60 11.85 9.45 6.68
N LYS A 61 12.60 8.38 6.97
CA LYS A 61 12.90 7.93 8.33
C LYS A 61 13.66 8.96 9.19
N ASN A 62 14.48 9.82 8.60
CA ASN A 62 15.19 10.86 9.34
C ASN A 62 14.23 11.97 9.82
N LEU A 63 13.14 12.20 9.07
CA LEU A 63 12.15 13.20 9.44
C LEU A 63 11.15 12.68 10.49
N VAL A 64 10.63 11.46 10.33
CA VAL A 64 9.50 10.94 11.12
C VAL A 64 9.73 9.56 11.76
N GLY A 65 10.96 9.02 11.71
CA GLY A 65 11.25 7.66 12.15
C GLY A 65 10.79 6.60 11.14
N GLU A 66 11.20 5.35 11.36
CA GLU A 66 10.85 4.24 10.46
C GLU A 66 9.33 3.98 10.45
N ASP A 67 8.72 3.99 11.62
CA ASP A 67 7.27 3.79 11.79
C ASP A 67 6.42 4.92 11.21
N GLY A 68 6.85 6.18 11.36
CA GLY A 68 6.19 7.33 10.72
C GLY A 68 6.33 7.30 9.20
N CYS A 69 7.48 6.86 8.66
CA CYS A 69 7.69 6.65 7.22
C CYS A 69 6.75 5.56 6.69
N GLU A 70 6.60 4.43 7.41
CA GLU A 70 5.67 3.37 7.04
C GLU A 70 4.21 3.84 7.12
N ALA A 71 3.84 4.59 8.15
CA ALA A 71 2.51 5.17 8.29
C ALA A 71 2.16 6.09 7.11
N ALA A 72 3.07 6.99 6.72
CA ALA A 72 2.89 7.84 5.55
C ALA A 72 2.72 7.03 4.26
N TRP A 73 3.53 5.98 4.09
CA TRP A 73 3.42 5.08 2.94
C TRP A 73 2.07 4.36 2.91
N ILE A 74 1.57 3.81 4.03
CA ILE A 74 0.25 3.17 4.12
C ILE A 74 -0.84 4.13 3.67
N ILE A 75 -0.83 5.37 4.16
CA ILE A 75 -1.81 6.38 3.79
C ILE A 75 -1.79 6.66 2.28
N VAL A 76 -0.61 6.82 1.68
CA VAL A 76 -0.47 6.99 0.22
C VAL A 76 -0.94 5.75 -0.53
N GLN A 77 -0.61 4.55 -0.05
CA GLN A 77 -1.08 3.29 -0.64
C GLN A 77 -2.61 3.18 -0.64
N HIS A 78 -3.27 3.68 0.38
CA HIS A 78 -4.73 3.65 0.49
C HIS A 78 -5.44 4.80 -0.26
N ALA A 79 -4.70 5.71 -0.89
CA ALA A 79 -5.26 6.77 -1.74
C ALA A 79 -5.76 6.25 -3.12
N VAL A 80 -6.44 5.11 -3.14
CA VAL A 80 -6.86 4.40 -4.36
C VAL A 80 -7.86 5.18 -5.22
N LEU A 81 -8.57 6.15 -4.65
CA LEU A 81 -9.47 7.04 -5.38
C LEU A 81 -8.74 8.22 -6.04
N GLU A 82 -7.44 8.34 -5.81
CA GLU A 82 -6.62 9.43 -6.29
C GLU A 82 -5.35 8.92 -7.02
N PRO A 83 -5.52 8.21 -8.16
CA PRO A 83 -4.42 7.56 -8.87
C PRO A 83 -3.36 8.55 -9.35
N ASP A 84 -3.74 9.77 -9.69
CA ASP A 84 -2.79 10.81 -10.12
C ASP A 84 -1.90 11.28 -8.96
N PHE A 85 -2.45 11.35 -7.75
CA PHE A 85 -1.64 11.63 -6.56
C PHE A 85 -0.66 10.49 -6.26
N GLN A 86 -1.10 9.24 -6.31
CA GLN A 86 -0.19 8.11 -6.15
C GLN A 86 0.93 8.11 -7.20
N ARG A 87 0.62 8.44 -8.46
CA ARG A 87 1.60 8.58 -9.54
C ARG A 87 2.63 9.68 -9.24
N GLN A 88 2.19 10.82 -8.71
CA GLN A 88 3.07 11.92 -8.29
C GLN A 88 3.98 11.52 -7.10
N CYS A 89 3.52 10.64 -6.23
CA CYS A 89 4.31 10.16 -5.10
C CYS A 89 5.44 9.19 -5.50
N VAL A 90 5.34 8.49 -6.65
CA VAL A 90 6.37 7.53 -7.08
C VAL A 90 7.76 8.17 -7.18
N PRO A 91 8.01 9.25 -7.93
CA PRO A 91 9.35 9.85 -8.02
C PRO A 91 9.85 10.42 -6.69
N LEU A 92 8.98 10.85 -5.81
CA LEU A 92 9.36 11.31 -4.46
C LEU A 92 9.85 10.14 -3.61
N LEU A 93 9.14 9.02 -3.64
CA LEU A 93 9.54 7.80 -2.95
C LEU A 93 10.80 7.18 -3.58
N GLU A 94 10.97 7.22 -4.90
CA GLU A 94 12.23 6.81 -5.57
C GLU A 94 13.42 7.59 -5.03
N SER A 95 13.29 8.91 -4.92
CA SER A 95 14.33 9.76 -4.37
C SER A 95 14.63 9.44 -2.90
N ALA A 96 13.59 9.18 -2.10
CA ALA A 96 13.75 8.78 -0.71
C ALA A 96 14.44 7.42 -0.55
N VAL A 97 14.10 6.44 -1.39
CA VAL A 97 14.75 5.13 -1.41
C VAL A 97 16.23 5.28 -1.81
N ALA A 98 16.54 6.06 -2.84
CA ALA A 98 17.91 6.32 -3.26
C ALA A 98 18.76 7.02 -2.17
N ALA A 99 18.12 7.85 -1.34
CA ALA A 99 18.74 8.50 -0.19
C ALA A 99 18.82 7.60 1.07
N GLY A 100 18.26 6.38 1.03
CA GLY A 100 18.18 5.48 2.19
C GLY A 100 17.15 5.91 3.24
N GLU A 101 16.24 6.81 2.87
CA GLU A 101 15.18 7.36 3.73
C GLU A 101 13.91 6.53 3.76
N ALA A 102 13.74 5.61 2.80
CA ALA A 102 12.63 4.67 2.73
C ALA A 102 13.12 3.32 2.20
N PRO A 103 12.50 2.20 2.59
CA PRO A 103 12.87 0.88 2.07
C PRO A 103 12.33 0.66 0.65
N LEU A 104 13.06 -0.10 -0.16
CA LEU A 104 12.71 -0.36 -1.57
C LEU A 104 11.37 -1.11 -1.72
N TRP A 105 10.97 -1.95 -0.74
CA TRP A 105 9.68 -2.64 -0.80
C TRP A 105 8.49 -1.68 -0.82
N GLN A 106 8.57 -0.53 -0.14
CA GLN A 106 7.51 0.50 -0.20
C GLN A 106 7.33 1.02 -1.63
N LEU A 107 8.43 1.29 -2.30
CA LEU A 107 8.41 1.72 -3.70
C LEU A 107 7.88 0.62 -4.62
N ALA A 108 8.25 -0.64 -4.39
CA ALA A 108 7.76 -1.76 -5.17
C ALA A 108 6.23 -1.86 -5.14
N TYR A 109 5.63 -1.76 -3.96
CA TYR A 109 4.17 -1.77 -3.81
C TYR A 109 3.48 -0.57 -4.47
N LEU A 110 4.02 0.64 -4.30
CA LEU A 110 3.41 1.83 -4.89
C LEU A 110 3.53 1.83 -6.41
N LYS A 111 4.67 1.44 -6.97
CA LYS A 111 4.87 1.30 -8.42
C LYS A 111 3.90 0.30 -9.03
N ASP A 112 3.81 -0.89 -8.45
CA ASP A 112 2.93 -1.92 -8.96
C ASP A 112 1.46 -1.48 -8.92
N ARG A 113 1.04 -0.78 -7.86
CA ARG A 113 -0.31 -0.24 -7.76
C ARG A 113 -0.59 0.79 -8.86
N VAL A 114 0.31 1.72 -9.10
CA VAL A 114 0.19 2.73 -10.16
C VAL A 114 0.14 2.08 -11.54
N LEU A 115 1.01 1.09 -11.79
CA LEU A 115 1.00 0.32 -13.05
C LEU A 115 -0.32 -0.42 -13.24
N LYS A 116 -0.79 -1.16 -12.23
CA LYS A 116 -2.08 -1.84 -12.29
C LYS A 116 -3.23 -0.89 -12.59
N MET A 117 -3.30 0.25 -11.91
CA MET A 117 -4.35 1.25 -12.14
C MET A 117 -4.28 1.90 -13.52
N SER A 118 -3.12 1.92 -14.14
CA SER A 118 -2.91 2.36 -15.53
C SER A 118 -3.15 1.25 -16.56
N GLY A 119 -3.50 0.04 -16.13
CA GLY A 119 -3.67 -1.11 -17.02
C GLY A 119 -2.36 -1.72 -17.49
N GLU A 120 -1.21 -1.34 -16.93
CA GLU A 120 0.12 -1.82 -17.29
C GLU A 120 0.54 -3.03 -16.46
N PRO A 121 1.40 -3.92 -16.98
CA PRO A 121 1.97 -5.01 -16.18
C PRO A 121 2.80 -4.48 -15.01
N GLN A 122 2.58 -5.05 -13.83
CA GLN A 122 3.34 -4.75 -12.64
C GLN A 122 4.76 -5.34 -12.70
N LEU A 123 5.68 -4.84 -11.87
CA LEU A 123 7.09 -5.23 -11.89
C LEU A 123 7.46 -6.27 -10.82
N TYR A 124 6.84 -6.18 -9.64
CA TYR A 124 7.21 -6.95 -8.45
C TYR A 124 6.14 -7.99 -8.04
N GLY A 125 4.98 -8.02 -8.69
CA GLY A 125 3.91 -8.96 -8.35
C GLY A 125 3.28 -8.70 -6.98
N THR A 126 3.14 -7.43 -6.58
CA THR A 126 2.56 -7.06 -5.28
C THR A 126 1.05 -6.88 -5.33
N GLN A 127 0.47 -6.76 -6.53
CA GLN A 127 -0.96 -6.52 -6.73
C GLN A 127 -1.63 -7.78 -7.25
N TYR A 128 -2.84 -8.04 -6.74
CA TYR A 128 -3.64 -9.23 -7.05
C TYR A 128 -5.02 -8.83 -7.57
N ASP A 129 -5.62 -9.72 -8.35
CA ASP A 129 -7.02 -9.69 -8.77
C ASP A 129 -7.76 -10.89 -8.17
N TRP A 130 -9.09 -10.86 -8.22
CA TRP A 130 -9.93 -11.99 -7.89
C TRP A 130 -10.20 -12.82 -9.15
N SER A 131 -9.92 -14.12 -9.08
CA SER A 131 -10.33 -15.07 -10.11
C SER A 131 -11.83 -15.34 -10.03
N GLU A 132 -12.39 -15.93 -11.08
CA GLU A 132 -13.80 -16.37 -11.12
C GLU A 132 -14.15 -17.34 -9.98
N ASN A 133 -13.16 -18.07 -9.48
CA ASN A 133 -13.31 -19.01 -8.36
C ASN A 133 -13.16 -18.35 -6.99
N GLY A 134 -13.07 -17.02 -6.91
CA GLY A 134 -12.95 -16.27 -5.66
C GLY A 134 -11.58 -16.42 -4.96
N LYS A 135 -10.53 -16.77 -5.69
CA LYS A 135 -9.15 -16.79 -5.19
C LYS A 135 -8.36 -15.59 -5.72
N SER A 136 -7.50 -15.05 -4.89
CA SER A 136 -6.55 -14.03 -5.31
C SER A 136 -5.54 -14.61 -6.31
N VAL A 137 -5.36 -13.94 -7.44
CA VAL A 137 -4.37 -14.27 -8.47
C VAL A 137 -3.48 -13.06 -8.74
N PRO A 138 -2.17 -13.22 -8.96
CA PRO A 138 -1.31 -12.11 -9.30
C PRO A 138 -1.82 -11.39 -10.55
N TYR A 139 -1.90 -10.05 -10.48
CA TYR A 139 -2.11 -9.27 -11.70
C TYR A 139 -0.94 -9.50 -12.67
N LYS A 140 -1.16 -9.29 -13.99
CA LYS A 140 -0.13 -9.51 -15.02
C LYS A 140 1.22 -8.89 -14.64
N ILE A 141 2.30 -9.64 -14.80
CA ILE A 141 3.66 -9.26 -14.39
C ILE A 141 4.50 -9.04 -15.66
N HIS A 142 5.27 -7.95 -15.68
CA HIS A 142 6.30 -7.72 -16.71
C HIS A 142 7.50 -8.61 -16.43
N ASP A 143 7.97 -9.35 -17.46
CA ASP A 143 9.12 -10.24 -17.34
C ASP A 143 9.03 -11.15 -16.09
N GLU A 144 8.04 -12.03 -16.11
CA GLU A 144 7.71 -12.92 -14.99
C GLU A 144 8.89 -13.83 -14.60
N ALA A 145 9.71 -14.22 -15.56
CA ALA A 145 10.89 -15.07 -15.32
C ALA A 145 11.90 -14.44 -14.34
N ASN A 146 11.98 -13.12 -14.28
CA ASN A 146 12.91 -12.38 -13.43
C ASN A 146 12.23 -11.68 -12.23
N VAL A 147 10.96 -11.97 -11.96
CA VAL A 147 10.21 -11.29 -10.87
C VAL A 147 10.85 -11.54 -9.51
N ASP A 148 11.26 -12.78 -9.21
CA ASP A 148 11.85 -13.11 -7.91
C ASP A 148 13.24 -12.50 -7.69
N ALA A 149 13.99 -12.23 -8.75
CA ALA A 149 15.22 -11.45 -8.65
C ALA A 149 14.91 -10.00 -8.19
N ARG A 150 13.95 -9.33 -8.85
CA ARG A 150 13.51 -7.98 -8.46
C ARG A 150 12.94 -7.94 -7.04
N ARG A 151 12.16 -8.96 -6.68
CA ARG A 151 11.58 -9.08 -5.31
C ARG A 151 12.66 -9.20 -4.25
N ARG A 152 13.68 -10.04 -4.50
CA ARG A 152 14.83 -10.19 -3.58
C ARG A 152 15.57 -8.87 -3.37
N GLU A 153 15.81 -8.11 -4.44
CA GLU A 153 16.41 -6.77 -4.35
C GLU A 153 15.57 -5.81 -3.50
N ALA A 154 14.25 -5.92 -3.59
CA ALA A 154 13.32 -5.13 -2.80
C ALA A 154 13.09 -5.66 -1.37
N GLY A 155 13.74 -6.75 -0.96
CA GLY A 155 13.52 -7.37 0.35
C GLY A 155 12.17 -8.05 0.49
N LEU A 156 11.55 -8.47 -0.63
CA LEU A 156 10.26 -9.15 -0.67
C LEU A 156 10.43 -10.68 -0.75
N PRO A 157 9.51 -11.47 -0.17
CA PRO A 157 9.48 -12.91 -0.34
C PRO A 157 9.24 -13.28 -1.81
N THR A 158 9.55 -14.52 -2.20
CA THR A 158 9.28 -15.02 -3.56
C THR A 158 7.80 -14.92 -3.93
N MET A 159 7.49 -14.97 -5.22
CA MET A 159 6.09 -14.98 -5.69
C MET A 159 5.30 -16.16 -5.13
N GLU A 160 5.92 -17.33 -5.04
CA GLU A 160 5.31 -18.54 -4.48
C GLU A 160 4.95 -18.32 -2.99
N GLU A 161 5.91 -17.88 -2.17
CA GLU A 161 5.70 -17.61 -0.75
C GLU A 161 4.62 -16.55 -0.52
N ASN A 162 4.67 -15.46 -1.29
CA ASN A 162 3.69 -14.38 -1.18
C ASN A 162 2.28 -14.84 -1.59
N THR A 163 2.14 -15.58 -2.69
CA THR A 163 0.84 -16.10 -3.14
C THR A 163 0.25 -17.08 -2.14
N LYS A 164 1.09 -17.95 -1.56
CA LYS A 164 0.67 -18.87 -0.49
C LYS A 164 0.15 -18.11 0.73
N ARG A 165 0.85 -17.05 1.17
CA ARG A 165 0.42 -16.20 2.29
C ARG A 165 -0.93 -15.54 1.99
N ILE A 166 -1.11 -14.97 0.80
CA ILE A 166 -2.36 -14.31 0.39
C ILE A 166 -3.52 -15.31 0.36
N HIS A 167 -3.30 -16.53 -0.16
CA HIS A 167 -4.35 -17.55 -0.16
C HIS A 167 -4.75 -17.98 1.25
N GLN A 168 -3.82 -18.05 2.20
CA GLN A 168 -4.13 -18.29 3.61
C GLN A 168 -4.95 -17.16 4.22
N GLU A 169 -4.64 -15.90 3.88
CA GLU A 169 -5.41 -14.74 4.31
C GLU A 169 -6.83 -14.75 3.71
N ASP A 170 -6.98 -15.12 2.43
CA ASP A 170 -8.28 -15.27 1.77
C ASP A 170 -9.15 -16.33 2.46
N GLU A 171 -8.57 -17.48 2.84
CA GLU A 171 -9.26 -18.55 3.55
C GLU A 171 -9.78 -18.06 4.92
N LEU A 172 -8.90 -17.41 5.70
CA LEU A 172 -9.28 -16.85 7.01
C LEU A 172 -10.35 -15.76 6.92
N LEU A 173 -10.34 -14.97 5.86
CA LEU A 173 -11.37 -13.96 5.60
C LEU A 173 -12.72 -14.60 5.24
N ASN A 174 -12.70 -15.67 4.45
CA ASN A 174 -13.92 -16.38 4.05
C ASN A 174 -14.56 -17.15 5.21
N GLU A 175 -13.80 -17.58 6.21
CA GLU A 175 -14.31 -18.23 7.42
C GLU A 175 -15.01 -17.24 8.38
N LYS A 176 -14.70 -15.95 8.28
CA LYS A 176 -15.24 -14.90 9.16
C LYS A 176 -16.44 -14.16 8.58
N LEU A 177 -16.81 -14.44 7.34
CA LEU A 177 -17.91 -13.81 6.59
C LEU A 177 -19.07 -14.78 6.39
#